data_5f7639cfcf48aead1c3114d260c27a65
#
_entry.id   5f7639cfcf48aead1c3114d260c27a65
#
_cell.length_a   1.000
_cell.length_b   1.000
_cell.length_c   1.000
_cell.angle_alpha   90.00
_cell.angle_beta   90.00
_cell.angle_gamma   90.00
#
_symmetry.space_group_name_H-M   'P 1'
#
loop_
_entity.id
_entity.type
_entity.pdbx_description
1 polymer ?
#
loop_
_entity_poly.entity_id
_entity_poly.type
_entity_poly.pdbx_seq_one_letter_code
_entity_poly.pdbx_strand_id
1 'polypeptide(L)'
;ERHGYRGPEAQLWQSELITTDASPDNDALFNETDRPDHAAIIAYLSKQQGIEDLLPAIVLSVSLNTAEIVLASDQTITLQWDGLKWARSFITDERQGVAPKSAAAILAPGMHILVRQQDEQWRLSQVPLASSALVAINPKDGAVQALVGGYSFSQSQFNRATQAKRQVGSNIKPFIYSAALEHGYTLASIMNDAPIHQWDENAGIAWRPRNSPAVYDGPIRIREALAKSKNVVSVRLLRGVGIDATIAHLQRFGFTASDLPRNETLSLGSASLTPLELVAGYAVFANGGFLVTPFVVAQVVNEQGDVIYQHQPQMVCADCDVETQGEASDNSKLATAKTAENVEPDIDNEQQLFDLLNTLQQTEQNTEGSELAAIKPAERVISSQNAFLIADALTSSIWGGGDWRQGTGWNGTAWRVQSLKRRDISAKTGTTNDSKDTWFSGFTATSAVTTWVGFDDSNRSLGRAQWHANLGQEQSAGTESGARTALPAWLDYMAQILPNYSESGLQAPTGLSSVRIDLASGLLSRSNDHTSSFEYFKIGSEPTQYNQSNVQQIHFDNNKKAEPDESELF
;
A
#
# COMPACT_ATOMS: atom_id res chain seq x y z
N GLU A 1 9.09 9.18 -15.03
CA GLU A 1 8.50 10.13 -15.98
C GLU A 1 7.87 11.35 -15.30
N ARG A 2 7.15 11.23 -14.16
CA ARG A 2 6.41 12.35 -13.51
C ARG A 2 7.29 13.48 -12.99
N HIS A 3 8.57 13.23 -12.73
CA HIS A 3 9.51 14.23 -12.18
C HIS A 3 10.40 14.85 -13.25
N GLY A 4 10.24 14.46 -14.49
CA GLY A 4 10.99 14.95 -15.64
C GLY A 4 12.11 14.02 -16.08
N TYR A 5 12.70 14.36 -17.22
CA TYR A 5 13.80 13.68 -17.86
C TYR A 5 15.13 14.29 -17.39
N ARG A 6 16.04 13.44 -16.94
CA ARG A 6 17.34 13.86 -16.38
C ARG A 6 18.44 14.06 -17.44
N GLY A 7 18.12 13.79 -18.69
CA GLY A 7 19.06 13.92 -19.79
C GLY A 7 19.57 12.55 -20.29
N PRO A 8 20.43 12.57 -21.32
CA PRO A 8 21.04 11.36 -21.87
C PRO A 8 22.07 10.76 -20.89
N GLU A 9 22.38 9.48 -21.07
CA GLU A 9 23.45 8.78 -20.36
C GLU A 9 24.84 9.30 -20.78
N ALA A 10 25.00 9.67 -22.04
CA ALA A 10 26.23 10.23 -22.61
C ALA A 10 25.95 11.00 -23.91
N GLN A 11 26.95 11.74 -24.36
CA GLN A 11 27.00 12.39 -25.68
C GLN A 11 28.22 11.83 -26.44
N LEU A 12 27.98 11.15 -27.56
CA LEU A 12 29.06 10.53 -28.35
C LEU A 12 29.80 11.50 -29.25
N TRP A 13 29.07 12.44 -29.83
CA TRP A 13 29.64 13.51 -30.66
C TRP A 13 28.91 14.81 -30.41
N GLN A 14 29.53 15.93 -30.77
CA GLN A 14 28.93 17.24 -30.58
C GLN A 14 27.87 17.51 -31.65
N SER A 15 26.74 18.03 -31.21
CA SER A 15 25.65 18.48 -32.09
C SER A 15 24.99 19.71 -31.48
N GLU A 16 24.84 20.74 -32.26
CA GLU A 16 24.22 22.01 -31.86
C GLU A 16 23.04 22.31 -32.76
N LEU A 17 21.91 22.66 -32.17
CA LEU A 17 20.71 23.03 -32.91
C LEU A 17 20.95 24.38 -33.65
N ILE A 18 20.78 24.36 -34.97
CA ILE A 18 20.82 25.58 -35.78
C ILE A 18 19.44 26.24 -35.74
N THR A 19 19.34 27.37 -35.08
CA THR A 19 18.13 28.20 -35.09
C THR A 19 18.06 29.01 -36.39
N THR A 20 17.32 28.52 -37.37
CA THR A 20 16.97 29.29 -38.58
C THR A 20 15.53 29.77 -38.44
N ASP A 21 15.30 31.08 -38.64
CA ASP A 21 13.99 31.73 -38.54
C ASP A 21 12.95 31.31 -39.60
N ALA A 22 13.27 30.40 -40.48
CA ALA A 22 12.34 29.94 -41.49
C ALA A 22 12.75 28.60 -42.13
N SER A 23 12.10 27.55 -41.74
CA SER A 23 11.85 26.43 -42.64
C SER A 23 10.42 25.92 -42.42
N PRO A 24 9.55 25.91 -43.44
CA PRO A 24 8.23 25.28 -43.33
C PRO A 24 8.31 23.76 -43.37
N ASP A 25 9.46 23.17 -43.61
CA ASP A 25 9.70 21.72 -43.59
C ASP A 25 10.22 21.30 -42.22
N ASN A 26 9.54 20.36 -41.62
CA ASN A 26 9.56 19.83 -40.26
C ASN A 26 10.90 19.30 -39.72
N ASP A 27 12.05 19.60 -40.31
CA ASP A 27 13.32 19.03 -39.91
C ASP A 27 14.12 20.01 -39.04
N ALA A 28 14.49 19.53 -37.82
CA ALA A 28 15.44 20.25 -36.99
C ALA A 28 16.85 20.08 -37.59
N LEU A 29 17.52 21.17 -37.89
CA LEU A 29 18.88 21.16 -38.40
C LEU A 29 19.88 21.19 -37.24
N PHE A 30 20.88 20.30 -37.28
CA PHE A 30 21.95 20.25 -36.30
C PHE A 30 23.29 20.45 -37.00
N ASN A 31 24.17 21.23 -36.39
CA ASN A 31 25.59 21.25 -36.73
C ASN A 31 26.27 20.12 -35.94
N GLU A 32 26.81 19.13 -36.65
CA GLU A 32 27.45 17.96 -36.07
C GLU A 32 28.95 17.97 -36.33
N THR A 33 29.76 17.73 -35.31
CA THR A 33 31.20 17.59 -35.41
C THR A 33 31.66 16.26 -34.79
N ASP A 34 32.67 15.64 -35.39
CA ASP A 34 33.29 14.41 -34.94
C ASP A 34 32.33 13.23 -34.85
N ARG A 35 31.29 13.17 -35.72
CA ARG A 35 30.36 12.05 -35.79
C ARG A 35 31.10 10.78 -36.19
N PRO A 36 31.09 9.69 -35.35
CA PRO A 36 31.65 8.39 -35.71
C PRO A 36 30.90 7.77 -36.88
N ASP A 37 31.57 6.85 -37.59
CA ASP A 37 30.89 6.03 -38.59
C ASP A 37 29.86 5.09 -37.91
N HIS A 38 28.98 4.52 -38.72
CA HIS A 38 27.92 3.65 -38.21
C HIS A 38 28.45 2.42 -37.45
N ALA A 39 29.54 1.82 -37.96
CA ALA A 39 30.16 0.65 -37.33
C ALA A 39 30.73 0.95 -35.94
N ALA A 40 31.32 2.15 -35.77
CA ALA A 40 31.80 2.60 -34.47
C ALA A 40 30.64 2.86 -33.47
N ILE A 41 29.49 3.39 -33.94
CA ILE A 41 28.29 3.56 -33.12
C ILE A 41 27.78 2.20 -32.62
N ILE A 42 27.66 1.19 -33.51
CA ILE A 42 27.22 -0.15 -33.12
C ILE A 42 28.25 -0.82 -32.19
N ALA A 43 29.54 -0.67 -32.45
CA ALA A 43 30.61 -1.18 -31.58
C ALA A 43 30.60 -0.53 -30.18
N TYR A 44 30.16 0.74 -30.06
CA TYR A 44 29.93 1.39 -28.77
C TYR A 44 28.73 0.79 -28.07
N LEU A 45 27.57 0.70 -28.76
CA LEU A 45 26.32 0.17 -28.18
C LEU A 45 26.45 -1.29 -27.74
N SER A 46 27.22 -2.12 -28.46
CA SER A 46 27.43 -3.53 -28.10
C SER A 46 28.14 -3.72 -26.75
N LYS A 47 28.82 -2.70 -26.24
CA LYS A 47 29.48 -2.69 -24.93
C LYS A 47 28.54 -2.16 -23.81
N GLN A 48 27.41 -1.58 -24.18
CA GLN A 48 26.43 -1.07 -23.22
C GLN A 48 25.46 -2.17 -22.84
N GLN A 49 25.24 -2.34 -21.55
CA GLN A 49 24.23 -3.29 -21.06
C GLN A 49 22.88 -2.63 -20.91
N GLY A 50 21.84 -3.26 -21.42
CA GLY A 50 20.47 -2.91 -21.08
C GLY A 50 20.17 -3.21 -19.61
N ILE A 51 19.17 -2.56 -19.08
CA ILE A 51 18.73 -2.72 -17.69
C ILE A 51 17.27 -3.13 -17.74
N GLU A 52 17.01 -4.43 -17.54
CA GLU A 52 15.69 -5.03 -17.69
C GLU A 52 15.09 -4.74 -19.09
N ASP A 53 13.99 -3.99 -19.16
CA ASP A 53 13.33 -3.57 -20.42
C ASP A 53 13.89 -2.28 -21.02
N LEU A 54 14.89 -1.65 -20.36
CA LEU A 54 15.56 -0.45 -20.87
C LEU A 54 16.72 -0.83 -21.78
N LEU A 55 16.62 -0.45 -23.04
CA LEU A 55 17.65 -0.72 -24.05
C LEU A 55 18.44 0.55 -24.35
N PRO A 56 19.79 0.46 -24.44
CA PRO A 56 20.63 1.56 -24.87
C PRO A 56 20.44 1.83 -26.36
N ALA A 57 20.35 3.10 -26.72
CA ALA A 57 20.21 3.54 -28.09
C ALA A 57 20.98 4.85 -28.34
N ILE A 58 21.41 5.09 -29.57
CA ILE A 58 22.02 6.35 -29.99
C ILE A 58 21.06 7.11 -30.92
N VAL A 59 20.88 8.39 -30.67
CA VAL A 59 20.11 9.30 -31.52
C VAL A 59 20.92 9.58 -32.78
N LEU A 60 20.36 9.26 -33.96
CA LEU A 60 20.99 9.46 -35.26
C LEU A 60 20.57 10.79 -35.87
N SER A 61 19.25 11.12 -35.84
CA SER A 61 18.67 12.34 -36.36
C SER A 61 17.46 12.74 -35.54
N VAL A 62 17.10 14.02 -35.59
CA VAL A 62 15.94 14.57 -34.86
C VAL A 62 15.17 15.49 -35.79
N SER A 63 13.87 15.28 -35.87
CA SER A 63 12.90 16.15 -36.56
C SER A 63 12.03 16.90 -35.53
N LEU A 64 11.04 17.65 -35.98
CA LEU A 64 10.17 18.41 -35.08
C LEU A 64 9.45 17.48 -34.05
N ASN A 65 8.89 16.35 -34.53
CA ASN A 65 8.04 15.46 -33.74
C ASN A 65 8.59 14.03 -33.60
N THR A 66 9.75 13.73 -34.17
CA THR A 66 10.32 12.40 -34.20
C THR A 66 11.83 12.43 -33.96
N ALA A 67 12.39 11.32 -33.52
CA ALA A 67 13.82 11.09 -33.50
C ALA A 67 14.13 9.67 -34.04
N GLU A 68 15.09 9.58 -34.95
CA GLU A 68 15.63 8.31 -35.38
C GLU A 68 16.73 7.88 -34.43
N ILE A 69 16.67 6.63 -33.98
CA ILE A 69 17.62 6.04 -33.08
C ILE A 69 18.09 4.69 -33.60
N VAL A 70 19.27 4.26 -33.18
CA VAL A 70 19.77 2.91 -33.49
C VAL A 70 20.01 2.15 -32.18
N LEU A 71 19.63 0.87 -32.15
CA LEU A 71 19.91 -0.08 -31.07
C LEU A 71 21.20 -0.86 -31.31
N ALA A 72 21.71 -1.55 -30.31
CA ALA A 72 22.87 -2.46 -30.42
C ALA A 72 22.67 -3.62 -31.42
N SER A 73 21.42 -3.97 -31.72
CA SER A 73 21.03 -4.94 -32.74
C SER A 73 21.14 -4.41 -34.18
N ASP A 74 21.64 -3.19 -34.39
CA ASP A 74 21.66 -2.47 -35.67
C ASP A 74 20.27 -2.14 -36.24
N GLN A 75 19.24 -2.23 -35.40
CA GLN A 75 17.89 -1.85 -35.75
C GLN A 75 17.71 -0.34 -35.61
N THR A 76 17.33 0.34 -36.69
CA THR A 76 16.91 1.75 -36.65
C THR A 76 15.43 1.84 -36.33
N ILE A 77 15.08 2.72 -35.39
CA ILE A 77 13.73 2.92 -34.86
C ILE A 77 13.40 4.40 -34.88
N THR A 78 12.16 4.72 -35.18
CA THR A 78 11.64 6.10 -35.07
C THR A 78 10.85 6.25 -33.77
N LEU A 79 11.35 7.08 -32.85
CA LEU A 79 10.62 7.52 -31.68
C LEU A 79 9.58 8.57 -32.09
N GLN A 80 8.33 8.29 -31.85
CA GLN A 80 7.22 9.21 -32.12
C GLN A 80 7.03 10.22 -30.98
N TRP A 81 6.40 11.36 -31.27
CA TRP A 81 6.14 12.41 -30.28
C TRP A 81 5.47 11.88 -29.00
N ASP A 82 4.53 10.94 -29.11
CA ASP A 82 3.87 10.33 -27.95
C ASP A 82 4.83 9.61 -27.00
N GLY A 83 5.93 9.07 -27.51
CA GLY A 83 7.00 8.48 -26.73
C GLY A 83 7.98 9.49 -26.12
N LEU A 84 7.94 10.76 -26.58
CA LEU A 84 8.89 11.83 -26.19
C LEU A 84 8.26 12.92 -25.33
N LYS A 85 7.00 13.31 -25.57
CA LYS A 85 6.34 14.50 -25.01
C LYS A 85 6.33 14.58 -23.47
N TRP A 86 6.52 13.46 -22.78
CA TRP A 86 6.60 13.43 -21.32
C TRP A 86 7.88 14.06 -20.77
N ALA A 87 8.94 14.15 -21.58
CA ALA A 87 10.31 14.42 -21.18
C ALA A 87 10.57 15.91 -20.89
N ARG A 88 9.81 16.49 -19.98
CA ARG A 88 10.13 17.79 -19.37
C ARG A 88 11.48 17.67 -18.65
N SER A 89 12.31 18.69 -18.67
CA SER A 89 13.59 18.65 -17.97
C SER A 89 13.38 18.51 -16.45
N PHE A 90 14.14 17.62 -15.82
CA PHE A 90 14.18 17.49 -14.37
C PHE A 90 14.84 18.73 -13.75
N ILE A 91 14.28 19.27 -12.68
CA ILE A 91 14.86 20.36 -11.89
C ILE A 91 15.12 19.89 -10.45
N THR A 92 14.08 19.40 -9.76
CA THR A 92 14.15 18.81 -8.40
C THR A 92 13.09 17.74 -8.27
N ASP A 93 13.09 16.99 -7.16
CA ASP A 93 12.04 15.99 -6.87
C ASP A 93 10.62 16.61 -6.84
N GLU A 94 10.50 17.92 -6.64
CA GLU A 94 9.22 18.66 -6.61
C GLU A 94 8.96 19.51 -7.84
N ARG A 95 9.96 19.66 -8.73
CA ARG A 95 9.89 20.62 -9.85
C ARG A 95 10.43 20.04 -11.14
N GLN A 96 9.73 20.27 -12.22
CA GLN A 96 10.17 19.94 -13.58
C GLN A 96 10.07 21.19 -14.48
N GLY A 97 10.74 21.16 -15.62
CA GLY A 97 10.72 22.22 -16.60
C GLY A 97 9.39 22.35 -17.35
N VAL A 98 9.33 23.30 -18.26
CA VAL A 98 8.17 23.49 -19.15
C VAL A 98 7.97 22.27 -20.04
N ALA A 99 6.76 22.09 -20.56
CA ALA A 99 6.48 21.05 -21.54
C ALA A 99 7.32 21.28 -22.80
N PRO A 100 8.05 20.27 -23.29
CA PRO A 100 8.77 20.42 -24.56
C PRO A 100 7.78 20.61 -25.70
N LYS A 101 8.18 21.37 -26.70
CA LYS A 101 7.35 21.65 -27.87
C LYS A 101 7.76 20.86 -29.11
N SER A 102 8.95 20.27 -29.09
CA SER A 102 9.51 19.47 -30.19
C SER A 102 10.45 18.39 -29.68
N ALA A 103 10.74 17.38 -30.47
CA ALA A 103 11.75 16.40 -30.19
C ALA A 103 13.15 17.01 -30.05
N ALA A 104 13.47 18.05 -30.84
CA ALA A 104 14.72 18.78 -30.75
C ALA A 104 14.91 19.59 -29.44
N ALA A 105 13.83 19.83 -28.69
CA ALA A 105 13.91 20.39 -27.34
C ALA A 105 14.29 19.35 -26.28
N ILE A 106 14.29 18.05 -26.63
CA ILE A 106 14.56 16.93 -25.73
C ILE A 106 15.85 16.21 -26.12
N LEU A 107 16.02 15.92 -27.40
CA LEU A 107 17.07 15.08 -27.97
C LEU A 107 17.88 15.81 -29.01
N ALA A 108 19.14 15.38 -29.16
CA ALA A 108 20.05 15.82 -30.21
C ALA A 108 20.84 14.60 -30.74
N PRO A 109 21.29 14.64 -31.99
CA PRO A 109 22.14 13.58 -32.54
C PRO A 109 23.36 13.33 -31.67
N GLY A 110 23.77 12.05 -31.55
CA GLY A 110 24.90 11.65 -30.72
C GLY A 110 24.55 11.37 -29.26
N MET A 111 23.34 11.64 -28.82
CA MET A 111 22.90 11.30 -27.46
C MET A 111 22.76 9.79 -27.31
N HIS A 112 23.41 9.23 -26.28
CA HIS A 112 23.13 7.90 -25.76
C HIS A 112 21.94 8.01 -24.79
N ILE A 113 20.85 7.34 -25.12
CA ILE A 113 19.60 7.35 -24.38
C ILE A 113 19.17 5.93 -24.04
N LEU A 114 18.25 5.81 -23.10
CA LEU A 114 17.55 4.56 -22.81
C LEU A 114 16.14 4.62 -23.40
N VAL A 115 15.75 3.53 -24.04
CA VAL A 115 14.41 3.37 -24.62
C VAL A 115 13.80 2.06 -24.19
N ARG A 116 12.48 2.00 -24.21
CA ARG A 116 11.73 0.76 -23.97
C ARG A 116 10.56 0.65 -24.95
N GLN A 117 10.16 -0.59 -25.20
CA GLN A 117 8.94 -0.86 -25.94
C GLN A 117 7.77 -1.05 -24.96
N GLN A 118 6.69 -0.31 -25.17
CA GLN A 118 5.46 -0.44 -24.40
C GLN A 118 4.27 -0.40 -25.37
N ASP A 119 3.37 -1.39 -25.31
CA ASP A 119 2.21 -1.50 -26.19
C ASP A 119 2.58 -1.32 -27.69
N GLU A 120 3.62 -2.03 -28.12
CA GLU A 120 4.21 -1.97 -29.48
C GLU A 120 4.82 -0.61 -29.87
N GLN A 121 4.81 0.38 -28.97
CA GLN A 121 5.40 1.70 -29.21
C GLN A 121 6.72 1.88 -28.48
N TRP A 122 7.70 2.46 -29.17
CA TRP A 122 8.97 2.84 -28.56
C TRP A 122 8.86 4.17 -27.83
N ARG A 123 9.43 4.23 -26.64
CA ARG A 123 9.40 5.41 -25.77
C ARG A 123 10.79 5.71 -25.23
N LEU A 124 11.13 7.00 -25.17
CA LEU A 124 12.25 7.47 -24.36
C LEU A 124 12.01 7.07 -22.89
N SER A 125 13.05 6.59 -22.25
CA SER A 125 12.98 6.18 -20.85
C SER A 125 14.24 6.61 -20.10
N GLN A 126 14.30 6.26 -18.83
CA GLN A 126 15.45 6.51 -17.96
C GLN A 126 15.39 5.54 -16.78
N VAL A 127 16.55 5.26 -16.18
CA VAL A 127 16.60 4.45 -14.96
C VAL A 127 15.78 5.12 -13.84
N PRO A 128 14.81 4.44 -13.21
CA PRO A 128 14.06 5.01 -12.11
C PRO A 128 14.98 5.22 -10.89
N LEU A 129 14.92 6.40 -10.27
CA LEU A 129 15.59 6.66 -9.00
C LEU A 129 14.74 6.23 -7.80
N ALA A 130 13.42 6.27 -7.94
CA ALA A 130 12.52 5.75 -6.93
C ALA A 130 12.56 4.23 -6.95
N SER A 131 12.58 3.65 -5.77
CA SER A 131 12.52 2.21 -5.57
C SER A 131 11.10 1.77 -5.28
N SER A 132 10.81 0.49 -5.50
CA SER A 132 9.50 -0.09 -5.20
C SER A 132 9.64 -1.52 -4.69
N ALA A 133 8.61 -1.98 -4.00
CA ALA A 133 8.46 -3.38 -3.64
C ALA A 133 7.00 -3.80 -3.77
N LEU A 134 6.79 -5.07 -4.12
CA LEU A 134 5.50 -5.75 -4.09
C LEU A 134 5.68 -7.09 -3.41
N VAL A 135 4.81 -7.40 -2.46
CA VAL A 135 4.73 -8.72 -1.84
C VAL A 135 3.29 -9.19 -1.84
N ALA A 136 3.07 -10.42 -2.28
CA ALA A 136 1.80 -11.11 -2.21
C ALA A 136 1.99 -12.45 -1.48
N ILE A 137 1.11 -12.74 -0.54
CA ILE A 137 1.10 -14.02 0.19
C ILE A 137 -0.30 -14.63 0.18
N ASN A 138 -0.36 -15.95 0.28
CA ASN A 138 -1.59 -16.68 0.52
C ASN A 138 -1.97 -16.52 2.01
N PRO A 139 -3.14 -15.94 2.34
CA PRO A 139 -3.54 -15.74 3.74
C PRO A 139 -3.75 -17.03 4.53
N LYS A 140 -3.93 -18.18 3.88
CA LYS A 140 -4.25 -19.46 4.54
C LYS A 140 -3.04 -20.16 5.14
N ASP A 141 -1.86 -19.98 4.52
CA ASP A 141 -0.64 -20.72 4.88
C ASP A 141 0.62 -19.87 4.91
N GLY A 142 0.56 -18.62 4.42
CA GLY A 142 1.71 -17.74 4.32
C GLY A 142 2.59 -17.95 3.09
N ALA A 143 2.24 -18.86 2.16
CA ALA A 143 3.01 -19.06 0.94
C ALA A 143 3.17 -17.75 0.17
N VAL A 144 4.42 -17.38 -0.15
CA VAL A 144 4.71 -16.20 -0.96
C VAL A 144 4.32 -16.47 -2.42
N GLN A 145 3.33 -15.72 -2.91
CA GLN A 145 2.83 -15.81 -4.28
C GLN A 145 3.62 -14.92 -5.24
N ALA A 146 4.09 -13.76 -4.77
CA ALA A 146 4.96 -12.86 -5.49
C ALA A 146 5.83 -12.06 -4.52
N LEU A 147 7.09 -11.81 -4.90
CA LEU A 147 8.01 -10.99 -4.13
C LEU A 147 8.96 -10.27 -5.07
N VAL A 148 8.80 -8.95 -5.16
CA VAL A 148 9.65 -8.06 -5.96
C VAL A 148 10.18 -6.96 -5.05
N GLY A 149 11.51 -6.88 -4.89
CA GLY A 149 12.15 -5.96 -3.94
C GLY A 149 12.95 -4.83 -4.59
N GLY A 150 12.85 -4.65 -5.92
CA GLY A 150 13.55 -3.62 -6.65
C GLY A 150 13.29 -3.69 -8.15
N TYR A 151 13.86 -2.73 -8.91
CA TYR A 151 13.72 -2.68 -10.37
C TYR A 151 14.62 -3.71 -11.06
N SER A 152 15.89 -3.78 -10.67
CA SER A 152 16.87 -4.70 -11.25
C SER A 152 17.85 -5.20 -10.19
N PHE A 153 18.09 -6.51 -10.16
CA PHE A 153 19.06 -7.15 -9.27
C PHE A 153 20.50 -6.75 -9.61
N SER A 154 20.82 -6.54 -10.89
CA SER A 154 22.14 -6.09 -11.32
C SER A 154 22.49 -4.69 -10.84
N GLN A 155 21.49 -3.82 -10.65
CA GLN A 155 21.67 -2.48 -10.11
C GLN A 155 21.71 -2.44 -8.59
N SER A 156 20.88 -3.23 -7.93
CA SER A 156 20.81 -3.26 -6.48
C SER A 156 20.34 -4.62 -5.98
N GLN A 157 21.19 -5.29 -5.21
CA GLN A 157 20.88 -6.56 -4.56
C GLN A 157 20.07 -6.38 -3.28
N PHE A 158 19.89 -5.13 -2.81
CA PHE A 158 19.10 -4.84 -1.62
C PHE A 158 17.61 -5.11 -1.88
N ASN A 159 17.10 -6.17 -1.26
CA ASN A 159 15.70 -6.59 -1.40
C ASN A 159 14.80 -5.77 -0.47
N ARG A 160 14.16 -4.75 -1.02
CA ARG A 160 13.31 -3.84 -0.23
C ARG A 160 12.05 -4.49 0.31
N ALA A 161 11.62 -5.59 -0.29
CA ALA A 161 10.45 -6.34 0.18
C ALA A 161 10.68 -6.95 1.57
N THR A 162 11.92 -7.35 1.89
CA THR A 162 12.29 -8.06 3.11
C THR A 162 13.24 -7.30 4.03
N GLN A 163 13.96 -6.29 3.51
CA GLN A 163 15.04 -5.63 4.24
C GLN A 163 14.79 -4.15 4.52
N ALA A 164 13.95 -3.46 3.71
CA ALA A 164 13.71 -2.03 3.90
C ALA A 164 12.60 -1.78 4.92
N LYS A 165 12.96 -1.39 6.13
CA LYS A 165 12.02 -0.87 7.14
C LYS A 165 11.68 0.57 6.83
N ARG A 166 10.42 0.81 6.46
CA ARG A 166 9.92 2.13 6.04
C ARG A 166 8.68 2.50 6.83
N GLN A 167 8.48 3.80 7.08
CA GLN A 167 7.29 4.29 7.76
C GLN A 167 6.04 3.92 6.96
N VAL A 168 5.10 3.21 7.61
CA VAL A 168 3.92 2.66 6.93
C VAL A 168 2.79 3.66 6.69
N GLY A 169 2.89 4.84 7.32
CA GLY A 169 1.86 5.86 7.21
C GLY A 169 0.47 5.30 7.59
N SER A 170 -0.55 5.75 6.91
CA SER A 170 -1.93 5.34 7.21
C SER A 170 -2.24 3.85 7.05
N ASN A 171 -1.29 3.03 6.59
CA ASN A 171 -1.48 1.57 6.55
C ASN A 171 -1.50 0.91 7.95
N ILE A 172 -1.05 1.61 9.00
CA ILE A 172 -1.18 1.16 10.38
C ILE A 172 -2.62 1.25 10.92
N LYS A 173 -3.46 2.10 10.33
CA LYS A 173 -4.77 2.42 10.89
C LYS A 173 -5.69 1.21 11.09
N PRO A 174 -5.79 0.23 10.18
CA PRO A 174 -6.61 -0.96 10.42
C PRO A 174 -6.27 -1.66 11.73
N PHE A 175 -5.00 -1.72 12.10
CA PHE A 175 -4.53 -2.35 13.35
C PHE A 175 -4.89 -1.50 14.58
N ILE A 176 -4.80 -0.16 14.49
CA ILE A 176 -5.26 0.76 15.55
C ILE A 176 -6.77 0.64 15.76
N TYR A 177 -7.55 0.55 14.67
CA TYR A 177 -8.99 0.39 14.73
C TYR A 177 -9.38 -1.00 15.24
N SER A 178 -8.62 -2.04 14.90
CA SER A 178 -8.77 -3.39 15.47
C SER A 178 -8.57 -3.36 16.99
N ALA A 179 -7.53 -2.66 17.48
CA ALA A 179 -7.34 -2.44 18.91
C ALA A 179 -8.52 -1.71 19.56
N ALA A 180 -9.06 -0.69 18.89
CA ALA A 180 -10.23 0.05 19.39
C ALA A 180 -11.48 -0.84 19.49
N LEU A 181 -11.72 -1.74 18.51
CA LEU A 181 -12.82 -2.71 18.57
C LEU A 181 -12.69 -3.70 19.74
N GLU A 182 -11.46 -4.08 20.14
CA GLU A 182 -11.24 -4.89 21.34
C GLU A 182 -11.46 -4.12 22.64
N HIS A 183 -11.42 -2.79 22.60
CA HIS A 183 -11.63 -1.91 23.74
C HIS A 183 -13.02 -1.28 23.77
N GLY A 184 -14.02 -1.94 23.16
CA GLY A 184 -15.42 -1.59 23.27
C GLY A 184 -15.92 -0.52 22.28
N TYR A 185 -15.08 -0.02 21.39
CA TYR A 185 -15.56 0.78 20.27
C TYR A 185 -16.27 -0.11 19.25
N THR A 186 -17.21 0.48 18.50
CA THR A 186 -17.91 -0.18 17.38
C THR A 186 -17.74 0.63 16.10
N LEU A 187 -17.99 0.03 14.95
CA LEU A 187 -17.93 0.76 13.67
C LEU A 187 -18.93 1.92 13.59
N ALA A 188 -20.00 1.86 14.39
CA ALA A 188 -20.99 2.93 14.53
C ALA A 188 -20.60 4.02 15.56
N SER A 189 -19.59 3.79 16.40
CA SER A 189 -19.14 4.79 17.39
C SER A 189 -18.79 6.12 16.72
N ILE A 190 -19.34 7.22 17.26
CA ILE A 190 -19.10 8.56 16.75
C ILE A 190 -17.84 9.15 17.37
N MET A 191 -16.94 9.63 16.52
CA MET A 191 -15.73 10.33 16.91
C MET A 191 -15.67 11.70 16.27
N ASN A 192 -15.23 12.71 17.03
CA ASN A 192 -15.16 14.07 16.52
C ASN A 192 -13.91 14.26 15.64
N ASP A 193 -14.11 14.46 14.35
CA ASP A 193 -13.06 14.85 13.39
C ASP A 193 -12.90 16.39 13.41
N ALA A 194 -12.34 16.91 14.50
CA ALA A 194 -12.04 18.33 14.70
C ALA A 194 -10.55 18.52 15.06
N PRO A 195 -9.95 19.67 14.75
CA PRO A 195 -8.53 19.94 15.02
C PRO A 195 -8.13 19.62 16.46
N ILE A 196 -6.93 19.05 16.63
CA ILE A 196 -6.29 18.83 17.92
C ILE A 196 -5.18 19.85 18.08
N HIS A 197 -5.19 20.57 19.21
CA HIS A 197 -4.13 21.45 19.64
C HIS A 197 -3.63 20.98 21.00
N GLN A 198 -2.40 20.48 21.05
CA GLN A 198 -1.77 20.04 22.29
C GLN A 198 -0.40 20.69 22.40
N TRP A 199 -0.13 21.27 23.55
CA TRP A 199 1.18 21.79 23.88
C TRP A 199 2.07 20.61 24.29
N ASP A 200 3.23 20.49 23.68
CA ASP A 200 4.27 19.55 24.08
C ASP A 200 5.26 20.31 24.99
N GLU A 201 5.19 20.04 26.28
CA GLU A 201 6.02 20.71 27.28
C GLU A 201 7.52 20.41 27.09
N ASN A 202 7.85 19.22 26.59
CA ASN A 202 9.24 18.78 26.40
C ASN A 202 9.86 19.41 25.14
N ALA A 203 9.09 19.52 24.08
CA ALA A 203 9.56 20.09 22.81
C ALA A 203 9.36 21.61 22.73
N GLY A 204 8.60 22.22 23.64
CA GLY A 204 8.28 23.66 23.61
C GLY A 204 7.47 24.10 22.41
N ILE A 205 6.81 23.17 21.72
CA ILE A 205 5.99 23.40 20.53
C ILE A 205 4.61 22.75 20.65
N ALA A 206 3.64 23.30 19.95
CA ALA A 206 2.31 22.68 19.87
C ALA A 206 2.29 21.56 18.84
N TRP A 207 2.03 20.31 19.28
CA TRP A 207 1.74 19.22 18.37
C TRP A 207 0.32 19.37 17.80
N ARG A 208 0.21 19.47 16.47
CA ARG A 208 -1.04 19.75 15.76
C ARG A 208 -1.23 18.78 14.61
N PRO A 209 -1.65 17.53 14.88
CA PRO A 209 -1.95 16.58 13.80
C PRO A 209 -3.08 17.11 12.91
N ARG A 210 -2.90 16.98 11.59
CA ARG A 210 -3.88 17.45 10.61
C ARG A 210 -4.35 16.29 9.73
N ASN A 211 -5.59 16.38 9.26
CA ASN A 211 -6.04 15.52 8.17
C ASN A 211 -5.32 15.88 6.86
N SER A 212 -5.28 14.95 5.93
CA SER A 212 -4.72 15.18 4.59
C SER A 212 -5.76 14.74 3.53
N PRO A 213 -6.39 15.69 2.83
CA PRO A 213 -6.33 17.15 2.99
C PRO A 213 -6.85 17.63 4.36
N ALA A 214 -6.54 18.88 4.75
CA ALA A 214 -6.90 19.46 6.04
C ALA A 214 -8.41 19.83 6.10
N VAL A 215 -9.27 18.84 5.84
CA VAL A 215 -10.73 18.93 5.90
C VAL A 215 -11.21 18.15 7.12
N TYR A 216 -12.11 18.74 7.88
CA TYR A 216 -12.65 18.20 9.11
C TYR A 216 -14.17 18.06 8.96
N ASP A 217 -14.68 16.86 9.25
CA ASP A 217 -16.08 16.48 9.03
C ASP A 217 -16.94 16.57 10.32
N GLY A 218 -16.33 16.98 11.47
CA GLY A 218 -17.01 16.99 12.75
C GLY A 218 -17.28 15.60 13.30
N PRO A 219 -18.42 15.35 13.95
CA PRO A 219 -18.78 14.02 14.43
C PRO A 219 -19.04 13.06 13.27
N ILE A 220 -18.20 12.00 13.16
CA ILE A 220 -18.34 10.95 12.13
C ILE A 220 -18.18 9.56 12.74
N ARG A 221 -18.73 8.56 12.06
CA ARG A 221 -18.59 7.16 12.46
C ARG A 221 -17.16 6.66 12.25
N ILE A 222 -16.73 5.74 13.12
CA ILE A 222 -15.41 5.11 13.02
C ILE A 222 -15.22 4.45 11.63
N ARG A 223 -16.24 3.76 11.08
CA ARG A 223 -16.19 3.20 9.72
C ARG A 223 -15.79 4.23 8.67
N GLU A 224 -16.47 5.36 8.68
CA GLU A 224 -16.23 6.46 7.73
C GLU A 224 -14.83 7.07 7.92
N ALA A 225 -14.42 7.25 9.17
CA ALA A 225 -13.11 7.78 9.51
C ALA A 225 -11.98 6.86 9.01
N LEU A 226 -12.12 5.53 9.09
CA LEU A 226 -11.16 4.57 8.56
C LEU A 226 -11.12 4.63 7.03
N ALA A 227 -12.28 4.63 6.37
CA ALA A 227 -12.41 4.66 4.91
C ALA A 227 -11.84 5.94 4.28
N LYS A 228 -12.09 7.09 4.91
CA LYS A 228 -11.54 8.42 4.54
C LYS A 228 -10.12 8.64 5.08
N SER A 229 -9.60 7.69 5.87
CA SER A 229 -8.25 7.76 6.46
C SER A 229 -8.00 9.00 7.33
N LYS A 230 -8.98 9.40 8.16
CA LYS A 230 -8.91 10.58 9.01
C LYS A 230 -7.83 10.45 10.09
N ASN A 231 -6.89 11.40 10.11
CA ASN A 231 -5.76 11.39 11.03
C ASN A 231 -6.20 11.69 12.47
N VAL A 232 -6.99 12.73 12.63
CA VAL A 232 -7.42 13.23 13.95
C VAL A 232 -8.23 12.18 14.69
N VAL A 233 -9.11 11.46 13.99
CA VAL A 233 -9.89 10.37 14.59
C VAL A 233 -8.99 9.23 15.03
N SER A 234 -7.98 8.85 14.21
CA SER A 234 -7.02 7.80 14.58
C SER A 234 -6.22 8.14 15.83
N VAL A 235 -5.82 9.43 16.00
CA VAL A 235 -5.18 9.92 17.23
C VAL A 235 -6.13 9.79 18.42
N ARG A 236 -7.38 10.19 18.28
CA ARG A 236 -8.38 10.09 19.37
C ARG A 236 -8.64 8.63 19.77
N LEU A 237 -8.70 7.72 18.80
CA LEU A 237 -8.84 6.30 19.08
C LEU A 237 -7.63 5.75 19.85
N LEU A 238 -6.40 6.06 19.41
CA LEU A 238 -5.19 5.66 20.13
C LEU A 238 -5.19 6.17 21.58
N ARG A 239 -5.61 7.43 21.79
CA ARG A 239 -5.77 8.00 23.15
C ARG A 239 -6.80 7.25 23.99
N GLY A 240 -7.93 6.88 23.38
CA GLY A 240 -8.99 6.12 24.05
C GLY A 240 -8.59 4.71 24.44
N VAL A 241 -7.79 4.04 23.60
CA VAL A 241 -7.25 2.69 23.86
C VAL A 241 -6.03 2.74 24.80
N GLY A 242 -5.19 3.76 24.66
CA GLY A 242 -3.91 3.88 25.33
C GLY A 242 -2.75 3.30 24.47
N ILE A 243 -1.58 3.94 24.59
CA ILE A 243 -0.40 3.61 23.77
C ILE A 243 0.06 2.17 24.03
N ASP A 244 0.17 1.78 25.30
CA ASP A 244 0.70 0.48 25.69
C ASP A 244 -0.21 -0.68 25.27
N ALA A 245 -1.51 -0.53 25.47
CA ALA A 245 -2.51 -1.49 25.03
C ALA A 245 -2.53 -1.64 23.51
N THR A 246 -2.38 -0.51 22.79
CA THR A 246 -2.27 -0.52 21.33
C THR A 246 -1.01 -1.25 20.87
N ILE A 247 0.17 -0.96 21.44
CA ILE A 247 1.42 -1.64 21.10
C ILE A 247 1.30 -3.15 21.36
N ALA A 248 0.79 -3.55 22.52
CA ALA A 248 0.56 -4.97 22.85
C ALA A 248 -0.37 -5.64 21.82
N HIS A 249 -1.41 -4.93 21.37
CA HIS A 249 -2.30 -5.43 20.32
C HIS A 249 -1.57 -5.58 18.97
N LEU A 250 -0.75 -4.60 18.57
CA LEU A 250 0.00 -4.63 17.32
C LEU A 250 1.05 -5.75 17.29
N GLN A 251 1.68 -6.06 18.43
CA GLN A 251 2.63 -7.17 18.54
C GLN A 251 1.99 -8.54 18.24
N ARG A 252 0.70 -8.71 18.48
CA ARG A 252 -0.04 -9.92 18.12
C ARG A 252 -0.06 -10.20 16.62
N PHE A 253 0.10 -9.17 15.78
CA PHE A 253 0.22 -9.27 14.32
C PHE A 253 1.66 -9.58 13.86
N GLY A 254 2.57 -9.89 14.78
CA GLY A 254 3.96 -10.18 14.48
C GLY A 254 4.86 -8.94 14.40
N PHE A 255 4.36 -7.74 14.71
CA PHE A 255 5.18 -6.52 14.66
C PHE A 255 6.08 -6.41 15.89
N THR A 256 7.36 -6.12 15.65
CA THR A 256 8.35 -6.02 16.73
C THR A 256 8.18 -4.71 17.51
N ALA A 257 8.25 -4.77 18.84
CA ALA A 257 8.04 -3.59 19.70
C ALA A 257 9.00 -2.44 19.42
N SER A 258 10.25 -2.73 19.03
CA SER A 258 11.25 -1.71 18.65
C SER A 258 10.87 -0.90 17.40
N ASP A 259 10.02 -1.43 16.55
CA ASP A 259 9.56 -0.79 15.31
C ASP A 259 8.30 0.06 15.54
N LEU A 260 7.73 0.01 16.75
CA LEU A 260 6.50 0.67 17.16
C LEU A 260 6.82 1.82 18.13
N PRO A 261 6.85 3.08 17.67
CA PRO A 261 7.16 4.21 18.56
C PRO A 261 6.09 4.38 19.64
N ARG A 262 6.55 4.57 20.90
CA ARG A 262 5.68 4.70 22.09
C ARG A 262 5.17 6.14 22.27
N ASN A 263 4.51 6.65 21.24
CA ASN A 263 3.87 7.97 21.25
C ASN A 263 2.70 8.03 20.28
N GLU A 264 1.95 9.14 20.27
CA GLU A 264 0.73 9.30 19.50
C GLU A 264 0.93 9.29 17.99
N THR A 265 2.16 9.52 17.49
CA THR A 265 2.45 9.46 16.05
C THR A 265 2.31 8.05 15.50
N LEU A 266 2.31 7.03 16.36
CA LEU A 266 2.01 5.63 16.00
C LEU A 266 0.68 5.53 15.24
N SER A 267 -0.37 6.27 15.67
CA SER A 267 -1.67 6.29 15.00
C SER A 267 -1.65 6.88 13.59
N LEU A 268 -0.58 7.60 13.25
CA LEU A 268 -0.36 8.22 11.94
C LEU A 268 0.63 7.44 11.07
N GLY A 269 1.20 6.34 11.61
CA GLY A 269 2.06 5.42 10.90
C GLY A 269 3.54 5.73 10.96
N SER A 270 4.02 6.23 12.09
CA SER A 270 5.46 6.35 12.36
C SER A 270 6.13 4.99 12.65
N ALA A 271 5.37 3.90 12.76
CA ALA A 271 5.93 2.54 12.76
C ALA A 271 6.70 2.26 11.48
N SER A 272 7.85 1.57 11.58
CA SER A 272 8.72 1.24 10.46
C SER A 272 8.72 -0.27 10.24
N LEU A 273 8.08 -0.72 9.15
CA LEU A 273 7.93 -2.13 8.80
C LEU A 273 8.43 -2.40 7.38
N THR A 274 8.82 -3.63 7.12
CA THR A 274 9.06 -4.11 5.76
C THR A 274 7.73 -4.40 5.06
N PRO A 275 7.67 -4.39 3.71
CA PRO A 275 6.49 -4.83 2.97
C PRO A 275 6.02 -6.24 3.34
N LEU A 276 6.96 -7.16 3.63
CA LEU A 276 6.66 -8.53 4.03
C LEU A 276 6.00 -8.60 5.42
N GLU A 277 6.52 -7.87 6.41
CA GLU A 277 5.89 -7.78 7.74
C GLU A 277 4.48 -7.18 7.65
N LEU A 278 4.33 -6.12 6.87
CA LEU A 278 3.03 -5.45 6.73
C LEU A 278 1.99 -6.34 6.05
N VAL A 279 2.35 -7.06 4.96
CA VAL A 279 1.42 -7.96 4.27
C VAL A 279 1.01 -9.14 5.15
N ALA A 280 1.93 -9.68 5.97
CA ALA A 280 1.62 -10.73 6.94
C ALA A 280 0.59 -10.25 7.97
N GLY A 281 0.72 -9.01 8.47
CA GLY A 281 -0.29 -8.39 9.33
C GLY A 281 -1.65 -8.24 8.64
N TYR A 282 -1.69 -7.84 7.37
CA TYR A 282 -2.94 -7.75 6.61
C TYR A 282 -3.59 -9.11 6.33
N ALA A 283 -2.79 -10.17 6.18
CA ALA A 283 -3.29 -11.54 6.02
C ALA A 283 -4.13 -12.00 7.22
N VAL A 284 -3.85 -11.51 8.43
CA VAL A 284 -4.64 -11.78 9.63
C VAL A 284 -6.10 -11.33 9.47
N PHE A 285 -6.33 -10.18 8.83
CA PHE A 285 -7.71 -9.73 8.55
C PHE A 285 -8.37 -10.55 7.44
N ALA A 286 -7.57 -11.03 6.46
CA ALA A 286 -8.07 -11.80 5.33
C ALA A 286 -8.51 -13.22 5.70
N ASN A 287 -7.90 -13.80 6.74
CA ASN A 287 -8.04 -15.22 7.09
C ASN A 287 -8.87 -15.48 8.35
N GLY A 288 -9.49 -14.45 8.91
CA GLY A 288 -10.33 -14.59 10.11
C GLY A 288 -9.58 -14.55 11.43
N GLY A 289 -8.38 -13.95 11.46
CA GLY A 289 -7.68 -13.61 12.69
C GLY A 289 -6.46 -14.46 13.03
N PHE A 290 -5.93 -15.24 12.10
CA PHE A 290 -4.77 -16.10 12.31
C PHE A 290 -3.47 -15.47 11.80
N LEU A 291 -2.40 -15.60 12.56
CA LEU A 291 -1.07 -15.18 12.13
C LEU A 291 -0.39 -16.34 11.39
N VAL A 292 -0.08 -16.13 10.10
CA VAL A 292 0.68 -17.07 9.28
C VAL A 292 2.10 -16.54 9.05
N THR A 293 3.07 -17.46 8.98
CA THR A 293 4.47 -17.10 8.72
C THR A 293 4.76 -17.19 7.23
N PRO A 294 5.16 -16.09 6.57
CA PRO A 294 5.51 -16.13 5.15
C PRO A 294 6.70 -17.06 4.85
N PHE A 295 6.60 -17.85 3.79
CA PHE A 295 7.67 -18.72 3.30
C PHE A 295 7.76 -18.72 1.78
N VAL A 296 8.95 -19.01 1.25
CA VAL A 296 9.24 -19.01 -0.20
C VAL A 296 9.52 -20.42 -0.72
N VAL A 297 10.23 -21.24 0.07
CA VAL A 297 10.61 -22.60 -0.33
C VAL A 297 9.60 -23.58 0.24
N ALA A 298 8.79 -24.18 -0.62
CA ALA A 298 7.80 -25.20 -0.23
C ALA A 298 8.45 -26.60 -0.16
N GLN A 299 9.35 -26.92 -1.10
CA GLN A 299 9.94 -28.25 -1.21
C GLN A 299 11.31 -28.16 -1.87
N VAL A 300 12.23 -29.01 -1.50
CA VAL A 300 13.49 -29.23 -2.19
C VAL A 300 13.58 -30.72 -2.57
N VAL A 301 13.90 -31.01 -3.80
CA VAL A 301 14.10 -32.37 -4.32
C VAL A 301 15.53 -32.53 -4.80
N ASN A 302 16.08 -33.77 -4.69
CA ASN A 302 17.38 -34.12 -5.26
C ASN A 302 17.26 -34.40 -6.77
N GLU A 303 18.41 -34.74 -7.42
CA GLU A 303 18.44 -35.07 -8.84
C GLU A 303 17.67 -36.37 -9.20
N GLN A 304 17.43 -37.23 -8.21
CA GLN A 304 16.68 -38.48 -8.35
C GLN A 304 15.16 -38.27 -8.19
N GLY A 305 14.74 -37.07 -7.76
CA GLY A 305 13.35 -36.72 -7.53
C GLY A 305 12.88 -36.99 -6.11
N ASP A 306 13.78 -37.43 -5.20
CA ASP A 306 13.43 -37.64 -3.80
C ASP A 306 13.31 -36.30 -3.07
N VAL A 307 12.33 -36.19 -2.18
CA VAL A 307 12.11 -35.00 -1.37
C VAL A 307 13.12 -34.97 -0.22
N ILE A 308 14.05 -34.00 -0.26
CA ILE A 308 15.05 -33.80 0.80
C ILE A 308 14.64 -32.74 1.83
N TYR A 309 13.67 -31.91 1.50
CA TYR A 309 13.05 -30.94 2.41
C TYR A 309 11.61 -30.69 2.00
N GLN A 310 10.72 -30.68 2.98
CA GLN A 310 9.32 -30.30 2.82
C GLN A 310 8.96 -29.28 3.90
N HIS A 311 8.61 -28.05 3.48
CA HIS A 311 8.10 -27.05 4.41
C HIS A 311 6.76 -27.50 5.00
N GLN A 312 6.59 -27.33 6.30
CA GLN A 312 5.33 -27.56 7.00
C GLN A 312 4.75 -26.22 7.47
N PRO A 313 3.92 -25.55 6.64
CA PRO A 313 3.37 -24.26 7.01
C PRO A 313 2.41 -24.38 8.19
N GLN A 314 2.29 -23.28 8.93
CA GLN A 314 1.18 -23.10 9.85
C GLN A 314 -0.07 -22.81 9.04
N MET A 315 -1.11 -23.66 9.18
CA MET A 315 -2.34 -23.55 8.41
C MET A 315 -3.46 -22.91 9.21
N VAL A 316 -4.25 -22.08 8.56
CA VAL A 316 -5.52 -21.60 9.15
C VAL A 316 -6.46 -22.77 9.34
N CYS A 317 -6.85 -23.02 10.59
CA CYS A 317 -7.77 -24.08 10.97
C CYS A 317 -8.90 -23.48 11.83
N ALA A 318 -10.03 -23.15 11.21
CA ALA A 318 -11.17 -22.57 11.91
C ALA A 318 -11.81 -23.54 12.92
N ASP A 319 -11.78 -24.84 12.61
CA ASP A 319 -12.40 -25.89 13.42
C ASP A 319 -11.49 -26.40 14.56
N CYS A 320 -10.19 -26.08 14.53
CA CYS A 320 -9.25 -26.47 15.57
C CYS A 320 -9.43 -25.69 16.89
N ASP A 321 -10.18 -24.59 16.89
CA ASP A 321 -10.41 -23.76 18.09
C ASP A 321 -11.50 -24.31 19.03
N VAL A 322 -12.18 -25.40 18.67
CA VAL A 322 -13.34 -25.90 19.44
C VAL A 322 -12.93 -26.56 20.75
N GLU A 323 -11.66 -27.01 20.89
CA GLU A 323 -11.19 -27.68 22.08
C GLU A 323 -10.78 -26.79 23.27
N THR A 324 -10.65 -25.46 23.05
CA THR A 324 -10.20 -24.51 24.10
C THR A 324 -11.32 -23.72 24.80
N GLN A 325 -12.60 -23.93 24.45
CA GLN A 325 -13.73 -23.25 25.10
C GLN A 325 -14.39 -24.04 26.23
N GLY A 326 -13.90 -25.21 26.57
CA GLY A 326 -14.31 -25.99 27.72
C GLY A 326 -13.26 -25.93 28.83
N GLU A 327 -13.56 -25.21 29.92
CA GLU A 327 -12.83 -25.10 31.18
C GLU A 327 -12.04 -23.79 31.40
N ALA A 328 -12.78 -22.73 31.67
CA ALA A 328 -12.29 -21.66 32.53
C ALA A 328 -12.44 -22.13 34.01
N SER A 329 -11.49 -22.87 34.51
CA SER A 329 -11.32 -23.17 35.94
C SER A 329 -10.03 -22.52 36.41
N ASP A 330 -10.22 -21.52 37.24
CA ASP A 330 -9.34 -20.90 38.20
C ASP A 330 -8.05 -21.70 38.52
N ASN A 331 -6.88 -21.18 38.10
CA ASN A 331 -5.63 -21.44 38.81
C ASN A 331 -4.57 -20.38 38.46
N SER A 332 -4.55 -19.35 39.29
CA SER A 332 -3.41 -18.46 39.46
C SER A 332 -2.21 -19.28 39.99
N LYS A 333 -1.24 -19.61 39.14
CA LYS A 333 0.13 -19.89 39.57
C LYS A 333 1.13 -19.28 38.58
N LEU A 334 1.71 -18.21 39.08
CA LEU A 334 2.91 -17.54 38.60
C LEU A 334 4.03 -18.57 38.30
N ALA A 335 4.42 -18.72 37.05
CA ALA A 335 5.66 -19.39 36.69
C ALA A 335 6.63 -18.35 36.12
N THR A 336 7.61 -18.02 36.91
CA THR A 336 8.78 -17.22 36.55
C THR A 336 9.55 -17.89 35.42
N ALA A 337 9.54 -17.28 34.23
CA ALA A 337 10.43 -17.69 33.15
C ALA A 337 11.83 -17.14 33.43
N LYS A 338 12.78 -18.04 33.53
CA LYS A 338 14.21 -17.75 33.56
C LYS A 338 14.64 -17.28 32.17
N THR A 339 15.29 -16.13 32.14
CA THR A 339 16.06 -15.58 31.02
C THR A 339 17.03 -16.62 30.45
N ALA A 340 16.88 -16.95 29.19
CA ALA A 340 17.91 -17.62 28.41
C ALA A 340 18.73 -16.54 27.70
N GLU A 341 20.02 -16.49 28.04
CA GLU A 341 21.01 -15.65 27.41
C GLU A 341 21.24 -16.04 25.95
N ASN A 342 21.42 -15.04 25.11
CA ASN A 342 21.82 -15.14 23.72
C ASN A 342 23.17 -15.87 23.61
N VAL A 343 23.19 -17.01 22.91
CA VAL A 343 24.39 -17.64 22.38
C VAL A 343 24.24 -17.64 20.86
N GLU A 344 25.02 -16.81 20.17
CA GLU A 344 25.26 -16.94 18.74
C GLU A 344 26.02 -18.24 18.48
N PRO A 345 25.59 -19.09 17.53
CA PRO A 345 26.39 -20.27 17.16
C PRO A 345 27.47 -19.85 16.17
N ASP A 346 28.72 -19.87 16.64
CA ASP A 346 29.92 -19.86 15.81
C ASP A 346 30.00 -21.21 15.09
N ILE A 347 29.76 -21.23 13.76
CA ILE A 347 29.80 -22.45 12.95
C ILE A 347 31.20 -22.52 12.30
N ASP A 348 32.18 -22.96 13.06
CA ASP A 348 33.46 -23.45 12.57
C ASP A 348 33.67 -24.89 13.03
N ASN A 349 32.98 -25.84 12.38
CA ASN A 349 33.43 -27.24 12.33
C ASN A 349 32.60 -28.11 11.38
N GLU A 350 33.22 -28.68 10.34
CA GLU A 350 32.63 -29.70 9.44
C GLU A 350 32.09 -30.93 10.20
N GLN A 351 32.60 -31.18 11.41
CA GLN A 351 32.20 -32.29 12.26
C GLN A 351 30.79 -32.09 12.84
N GLN A 352 30.41 -30.86 13.18
CA GLN A 352 29.05 -30.56 13.70
C GLN A 352 27.97 -30.66 12.62
N LEU A 353 28.33 -30.32 11.38
CA LEU A 353 27.43 -30.51 10.24
C LEU A 353 27.23 -32.00 9.93
N PHE A 354 28.28 -32.80 10.07
CA PHE A 354 28.23 -34.26 9.88
C PHE A 354 27.41 -34.95 10.96
N ASP A 355 27.52 -34.52 12.22
CA ASP A 355 26.73 -35.06 13.34
C ASP A 355 25.25 -34.64 13.23
N LEU A 356 24.96 -33.44 12.74
CA LEU A 356 23.58 -32.99 12.45
C LEU A 356 22.95 -33.81 11.31
N LEU A 357 23.71 -34.06 10.23
CA LEU A 357 23.26 -34.90 9.12
C LEU A 357 23.03 -36.36 9.55
N ASN A 358 23.92 -36.92 10.38
CA ASN A 358 23.75 -38.27 10.92
C ASN A 358 22.57 -38.37 11.89
N THR A 359 22.28 -37.33 12.67
CA THR A 359 21.12 -37.29 13.56
C THR A 359 19.82 -37.20 12.74
N LEU A 360 19.82 -36.48 11.63
CA LEU A 360 18.69 -36.43 10.70
C LEU A 360 18.46 -37.78 10.01
N GLN A 361 19.53 -38.49 9.59
CA GLN A 361 19.42 -39.82 8.97
C GLN A 361 18.98 -40.91 9.93
N GLN A 362 19.27 -40.83 11.23
CA GLN A 362 18.80 -41.80 12.22
C GLN A 362 17.32 -41.62 12.61
N THR A 363 16.75 -40.42 12.33
CA THR A 363 15.32 -40.18 12.57
C THR A 363 14.45 -40.75 11.42
N GLU A 364 15.04 -41.00 10.23
CA GLU A 364 14.32 -41.53 9.06
C GLU A 364 14.07 -43.04 9.07
N GLN A 365 14.74 -43.83 9.91
CA GLN A 365 14.59 -45.29 9.89
C GLN A 365 13.44 -45.85 10.74
N ASN A 366 12.59 -45.00 11.36
CA ASN A 366 11.50 -45.45 12.24
C ASN A 366 10.09 -45.04 11.82
N THR A 367 9.83 -44.71 10.58
CA THR A 367 8.45 -44.36 10.13
C THR A 367 8.07 -45.08 8.83
N GLU A 368 7.90 -46.43 8.88
CA GLU A 368 6.96 -47.11 8.00
C GLU A 368 5.56 -46.94 8.59
N GLY A 369 4.85 -45.95 8.10
CA GLY A 369 3.45 -45.68 8.43
C GLY A 369 3.09 -44.31 7.87
N SER A 370 2.31 -44.28 6.80
CA SER A 370 1.72 -43.06 6.23
C SER A 370 0.85 -42.36 7.30
N GLU A 371 1.50 -41.66 8.23
CA GLU A 371 0.80 -40.63 9.03
C GLU A 371 0.67 -39.41 8.14
N LEU A 372 -0.58 -39.07 7.82
CA LEU A 372 -0.94 -37.71 7.38
C LEU A 372 -0.28 -36.75 8.37
N ALA A 373 0.78 -36.06 7.93
CA ALA A 373 1.50 -35.11 8.78
C ALA A 373 0.47 -34.17 9.43
N ALA A 374 0.42 -34.19 10.76
CA ALA A 374 -0.57 -33.43 11.50
C ALA A 374 -0.44 -31.94 11.12
N ILE A 375 -1.52 -31.35 10.62
CA ILE A 375 -1.55 -29.94 10.24
C ILE A 375 -1.14 -29.11 11.46
N LYS A 376 -0.09 -28.32 11.35
CA LYS A 376 0.32 -27.38 12.40
C LYS A 376 -0.63 -26.16 12.32
N PRO A 377 -1.53 -25.97 13.31
CA PRO A 377 -2.46 -24.85 13.27
C PRO A 377 -1.73 -23.51 13.44
N ALA A 378 -2.15 -22.49 12.68
CA ALA A 378 -1.74 -21.12 12.90
C ALA A 378 -2.37 -20.57 14.19
N GLU A 379 -1.65 -19.68 14.87
CA GLU A 379 -2.15 -19.02 16.09
C GLU A 379 -3.25 -18.02 15.75
N ARG A 380 -4.40 -18.10 16.44
CA ARG A 380 -5.43 -17.06 16.36
C ARG A 380 -5.04 -15.87 17.23
N VAL A 381 -4.73 -14.75 16.60
CA VAL A 381 -4.21 -13.55 17.29
C VAL A 381 -5.26 -12.47 17.53
N ILE A 382 -6.36 -12.48 16.78
CA ILE A 382 -7.57 -11.69 17.03
C ILE A 382 -8.82 -12.56 16.80
N SER A 383 -9.95 -12.15 17.37
CA SER A 383 -11.21 -12.87 17.14
C SER A 383 -11.64 -12.78 15.67
N SER A 384 -12.36 -13.80 15.18
CA SER A 384 -12.91 -13.81 13.82
C SER A 384 -13.88 -12.65 13.60
N GLN A 385 -14.59 -12.21 14.64
CA GLN A 385 -15.47 -11.05 14.60
C GLN A 385 -14.67 -9.76 14.38
N ASN A 386 -13.54 -9.58 15.08
CA ASN A 386 -12.68 -8.40 14.89
C ASN A 386 -12.09 -8.37 13.47
N ALA A 387 -11.55 -9.50 13.00
CA ALA A 387 -11.01 -9.61 11.65
C ALA A 387 -12.06 -9.26 10.59
N PHE A 388 -13.28 -9.82 10.71
CA PHE A 388 -14.39 -9.53 9.81
C PHE A 388 -14.79 -8.06 9.85
N LEU A 389 -14.96 -7.45 11.02
CA LEU A 389 -15.37 -6.06 11.16
C LEU A 389 -14.36 -5.10 10.50
N ILE A 390 -13.07 -5.36 10.66
CA ILE A 390 -12.03 -4.56 9.99
C ILE A 390 -12.05 -4.79 8.48
N ALA A 391 -12.13 -6.04 8.02
CA ALA A 391 -12.20 -6.36 6.60
C ALA A 391 -13.41 -5.71 5.94
N ASP A 392 -14.59 -5.79 6.57
CA ASP A 392 -15.83 -5.17 6.10
C ASP A 392 -15.73 -3.63 6.10
N ALA A 393 -15.18 -3.02 7.14
CA ALA A 393 -14.94 -1.58 7.17
C ALA A 393 -13.97 -1.11 6.06
N LEU A 394 -12.97 -1.93 5.70
CA LEU A 394 -12.02 -1.63 4.64
C LEU A 394 -12.64 -1.71 3.23
N THR A 395 -13.76 -2.43 3.03
CA THR A 395 -14.52 -2.35 1.77
C THR A 395 -15.04 -0.93 1.51
N SER A 396 -15.39 -0.21 2.58
CA SER A 396 -15.84 1.19 2.49
C SER A 396 -14.74 2.15 2.02
N SER A 397 -13.46 1.78 2.14
CA SER A 397 -12.35 2.54 1.55
C SER A 397 -12.40 2.54 0.02
N ILE A 398 -13.00 1.51 -0.57
CA ILE A 398 -13.18 1.30 -2.02
C ILE A 398 -14.52 1.85 -2.48
N TRP A 399 -15.60 1.45 -1.80
CA TRP A 399 -16.96 1.71 -2.26
C TRP A 399 -17.56 2.98 -1.71
N GLY A 400 -16.95 3.58 -0.67
CA GLY A 400 -17.51 4.76 -0.01
C GLY A 400 -18.77 4.42 0.78
N GLY A 401 -19.66 5.38 0.86
CA GLY A 401 -20.96 5.25 1.54
C GLY A 401 -21.86 6.44 1.26
N GLY A 402 -23.04 6.45 1.92
CA GLY A 402 -24.07 7.47 1.72
C GLY A 402 -24.77 7.36 0.37
N ASP A 403 -25.55 8.40 0.04
CA ASP A 403 -26.29 8.52 -1.22
C ASP A 403 -25.90 9.83 -1.93
N TRP A 404 -25.29 9.70 -3.12
CA TRP A 404 -24.88 10.85 -3.93
C TRP A 404 -26.05 11.72 -4.39
N ARG A 405 -27.24 11.10 -4.62
CA ARG A 405 -28.44 11.82 -5.07
C ARG A 405 -29.02 12.69 -3.96
N GLN A 406 -28.78 12.29 -2.69
CA GLN A 406 -29.22 13.01 -1.49
C GLN A 406 -28.12 13.89 -0.89
N GLY A 407 -26.96 13.99 -1.55
CA GLY A 407 -25.85 14.82 -1.08
C GLY A 407 -25.09 14.26 0.14
N THR A 408 -25.38 13.02 0.56
CA THR A 408 -24.68 12.34 1.68
C THR A 408 -23.58 11.40 1.21
N GLY A 409 -23.42 11.24 -0.11
CA GLY A 409 -22.44 10.33 -0.69
C GLY A 409 -21.00 10.77 -0.41
N TRP A 410 -20.12 9.80 -0.19
CA TRP A 410 -18.68 10.03 -0.01
C TRP A 410 -17.87 8.86 -0.56
N ASN A 411 -16.64 9.15 -0.99
CA ASN A 411 -15.68 8.17 -1.47
C ASN A 411 -14.64 7.83 -0.39
N GLY A 412 -14.22 6.57 -0.39
CA GLY A 412 -13.02 6.16 0.32
C GLY A 412 -11.74 6.47 -0.46
N THR A 413 -10.59 6.31 0.19
CA THR A 413 -9.27 6.66 -0.40
C THR A 413 -8.82 5.68 -1.48
N ALA A 414 -9.38 4.48 -1.52
CA ALA A 414 -9.03 3.40 -2.46
C ALA A 414 -10.05 3.22 -3.61
N TRP A 415 -10.88 4.21 -3.90
CA TRP A 415 -11.99 4.12 -4.85
C TRP A 415 -11.58 3.62 -6.27
N ARG A 416 -10.32 3.82 -6.68
CA ARG A 416 -9.82 3.32 -7.98
C ARG A 416 -9.84 1.80 -8.11
N VAL A 417 -9.85 1.05 -6.98
CA VAL A 417 -9.98 -0.42 -6.97
C VAL A 417 -11.30 -0.88 -7.58
N GLN A 418 -12.32 -0.02 -7.63
CA GLN A 418 -13.62 -0.30 -8.29
C GLN A 418 -13.44 -0.72 -9.75
N SER A 419 -12.34 -0.35 -10.42
CA SER A 419 -12.02 -0.77 -11.79
C SER A 419 -11.94 -2.30 -11.95
N LEU A 420 -11.59 -3.02 -10.87
CA LEU A 420 -11.55 -4.49 -10.86
C LEU A 420 -12.93 -5.14 -10.78
N LYS A 421 -13.99 -4.36 -10.52
CA LYS A 421 -15.39 -4.82 -10.46
C LYS A 421 -15.63 -5.99 -9.50
N ARG A 422 -14.87 -6.07 -8.40
CA ARG A 422 -14.91 -7.12 -7.37
C ARG A 422 -15.34 -6.52 -6.03
N ARG A 423 -16.27 -7.18 -5.33
CA ARG A 423 -16.80 -6.75 -4.02
C ARG A 423 -16.10 -7.39 -2.82
N ASP A 424 -15.33 -8.43 -3.05
CA ASP A 424 -14.60 -9.21 -2.05
C ASP A 424 -13.20 -8.64 -1.73
N ILE A 425 -12.93 -7.40 -2.10
CA ILE A 425 -11.65 -6.74 -1.85
C ILE A 425 -11.78 -5.77 -0.68
N SER A 426 -10.85 -5.88 0.26
CA SER A 426 -10.63 -4.92 1.34
C SER A 426 -9.26 -4.27 1.16
N ALA A 427 -9.16 -2.94 1.34
CA ALA A 427 -7.90 -2.25 1.05
C ALA A 427 -7.69 -0.98 1.88
N LYS A 428 -6.41 -0.55 1.95
CA LYS A 428 -5.99 0.67 2.62
C LYS A 428 -4.83 1.34 1.90
N THR A 429 -4.91 2.66 1.76
CA THR A 429 -3.81 3.50 1.29
C THR A 429 -2.91 3.93 2.45
N GLY A 430 -1.61 4.02 2.20
CA GLY A 430 -0.63 4.62 3.10
C GLY A 430 0.14 5.74 2.40
N THR A 431 0.37 6.82 3.12
CA THR A 431 1.21 7.93 2.66
C THR A 431 1.83 8.55 3.90
N THR A 432 3.15 8.71 3.91
CA THR A 432 3.86 9.40 4.99
C THR A 432 3.91 10.90 4.75
N ASN A 433 4.34 11.65 5.76
CA ASN A 433 4.57 13.08 5.63
C ASN A 433 5.51 13.37 4.46
N ASP A 434 5.23 14.45 3.74
CA ASP A 434 5.98 14.89 2.55
C ASP A 434 6.05 13.85 1.43
N SER A 435 5.15 12.85 1.45
CA SER A 435 5.11 11.78 0.43
C SER A 435 6.47 11.06 0.26
N LYS A 436 7.19 10.83 1.36
CA LYS A 436 8.47 10.09 1.34
C LYS A 436 8.26 8.62 1.03
N ASP A 437 7.19 8.04 1.59
CA ASP A 437 6.76 6.67 1.38
C ASP A 437 5.30 6.63 0.97
N THR A 438 5.00 5.85 -0.04
CA THR A 438 3.64 5.57 -0.49
C THR A 438 3.40 4.07 -0.45
N TRP A 439 2.24 3.69 0.08
CA TRP A 439 1.86 2.32 0.32
C TRP A 439 0.45 2.03 -0.17
N PHE A 440 0.25 0.82 -0.58
CA PHE A 440 -1.08 0.28 -0.77
C PHE A 440 -1.10 -1.18 -0.30
N SER A 441 -2.02 -1.50 0.60
CA SER A 441 -2.26 -2.87 1.06
C SER A 441 -3.71 -3.24 0.85
N GLY A 442 -3.96 -4.43 0.33
CA GLY A 442 -5.31 -4.94 0.14
C GLY A 442 -5.31 -6.45 0.04
N PHE A 443 -6.47 -7.05 0.24
CA PHE A 443 -6.59 -8.49 0.28
C PHE A 443 -7.96 -8.98 -0.20
N THR A 444 -7.99 -10.25 -0.58
CA THR A 444 -9.15 -11.13 -0.74
C THR A 444 -8.94 -12.34 0.17
N ALA A 445 -9.85 -13.31 0.13
CA ALA A 445 -9.67 -14.58 0.85
C ALA A 445 -8.50 -15.44 0.33
N THR A 446 -7.94 -15.13 -0.85
CA THR A 446 -6.93 -15.94 -1.54
C THR A 446 -5.57 -15.27 -1.68
N SER A 447 -5.51 -13.96 -1.52
CA SER A 447 -4.25 -13.20 -1.63
C SER A 447 -4.29 -11.94 -0.79
N ALA A 448 -3.25 -11.73 0.01
CA ALA A 448 -2.95 -10.45 0.65
C ALA A 448 -1.75 -9.83 -0.05
N VAL A 449 -1.85 -8.57 -0.45
CA VAL A 449 -0.86 -7.90 -1.30
C VAL A 449 -0.53 -6.53 -0.73
N THR A 450 0.76 -6.24 -0.62
CA THR A 450 1.28 -4.92 -0.23
C THR A 450 2.26 -4.41 -1.28
N THR A 451 2.09 -3.16 -1.66
CA THR A 451 3.03 -2.42 -2.52
C THR A 451 3.57 -1.19 -1.81
N TRP A 452 4.83 -0.90 -2.06
CA TRP A 452 5.53 0.29 -1.57
C TRP A 452 6.29 0.97 -2.71
N VAL A 453 6.32 2.30 -2.68
CA VAL A 453 7.19 3.12 -3.53
C VAL A 453 7.77 4.26 -2.69
N GLY A 454 9.08 4.46 -2.80
CA GLY A 454 9.83 5.49 -2.10
C GLY A 454 11.26 5.61 -2.64
N PHE A 455 12.06 6.46 -2.03
CA PHE A 455 13.50 6.48 -2.25
C PHE A 455 14.21 5.70 -1.15
N ASP A 456 15.36 5.10 -1.45
CA ASP A 456 16.20 4.47 -0.43
C ASP A 456 16.68 5.49 0.59
N ASP A 457 17.00 6.71 0.15
CA ASP A 457 17.21 7.86 1.03
C ASP A 457 15.87 8.35 1.61
N SER A 458 15.66 8.09 2.90
CA SER A 458 14.45 8.49 3.63
C SER A 458 14.26 10.00 3.79
N ASN A 459 15.26 10.82 3.45
CA ASN A 459 15.12 12.28 3.45
C ASN A 459 14.47 12.81 2.20
N ARG A 460 14.51 12.06 1.09
CA ARG A 460 13.92 12.47 -0.18
C ARG A 460 12.41 12.26 -0.18
N SER A 461 11.73 13.20 -0.83
CA SER A 461 10.28 13.15 -1.10
C SER A 461 10.03 12.62 -2.51
N LEU A 462 8.97 11.82 -2.69
CA LEU A 462 8.45 11.47 -4.02
C LEU A 462 7.86 12.68 -4.75
N GLY A 463 7.78 13.82 -4.10
CA GLY A 463 7.30 15.09 -4.63
C GLY A 463 5.87 15.44 -4.25
N ARG A 464 5.68 16.71 -4.00
CA ARG A 464 4.36 17.34 -3.89
C ARG A 464 4.21 18.31 -5.03
N ALA A 465 3.08 18.28 -5.74
CA ALA A 465 2.80 19.30 -6.73
C ALA A 465 2.76 20.66 -6.05
N GLN A 466 3.73 21.48 -6.34
CA GLN A 466 3.58 22.91 -6.18
C GLN A 466 3.05 23.47 -7.50
N TRP A 467 1.98 24.26 -7.43
CA TRP A 467 1.47 24.93 -8.61
C TRP A 467 2.54 25.88 -9.17
N HIS A 468 2.82 25.76 -10.44
CA HIS A 468 3.74 26.63 -11.14
C HIS A 468 3.04 27.18 -12.38
N ALA A 469 2.90 28.52 -12.49
CA ALA A 469 2.26 29.16 -13.64
C ALA A 469 2.84 28.72 -14.99
N ASN A 470 4.16 28.48 -15.03
CA ASN A 470 4.87 28.07 -16.25
C ASN A 470 4.59 26.64 -16.71
N LEU A 471 4.00 25.79 -15.87
CA LEU A 471 3.71 24.40 -16.22
C LEU A 471 2.31 24.21 -16.83
N GLY A 472 1.49 25.27 -16.83
CA GLY A 472 0.11 25.22 -17.34
C GLY A 472 -0.82 24.31 -16.54
N GLN A 473 -1.99 24.00 -17.11
CA GLN A 473 -2.99 23.16 -16.45
C GLN A 473 -2.62 21.66 -16.38
N GLU A 474 -1.69 21.21 -17.21
CA GLU A 474 -1.23 19.81 -17.26
C GLU A 474 -0.11 19.51 -16.25
N GLN A 475 -0.03 20.24 -15.17
CA GLN A 475 0.93 19.95 -14.11
C GLN A 475 0.58 18.65 -13.43
N SER A 476 1.23 17.57 -13.84
CA SER A 476 1.10 16.27 -13.18
C SER A 476 2.22 16.01 -12.17
N ALA A 477 3.19 16.93 -12.08
CA ALA A 477 4.25 16.77 -11.10
C ALA A 477 3.68 16.82 -9.69
N GLY A 478 3.77 15.70 -9.01
CA GLY A 478 3.67 15.56 -7.61
C GLY A 478 2.30 15.68 -7.00
N THR A 479 1.72 15.30 -6.22
CA THR A 479 1.00 14.83 -5.07
C THR A 479 1.10 13.32 -5.08
N GLU A 480 2.29 12.84 -4.91
CA GLU A 480 2.47 11.39 -4.81
C GLU A 480 1.81 10.90 -3.52
N SER A 481 1.07 9.82 -3.63
CA SER A 481 0.31 9.22 -2.53
C SER A 481 0.10 7.73 -2.78
N GLY A 482 -0.26 6.97 -1.76
CA GLY A 482 -0.56 5.56 -1.90
C GLY A 482 -1.56 5.26 -3.02
N ALA A 483 -2.60 6.10 -3.16
CA ALA A 483 -3.62 5.95 -4.21
C ALA A 483 -3.15 6.32 -5.63
N ARG A 484 -2.02 7.03 -5.79
CA ARG A 484 -1.50 7.47 -7.10
C ARG A 484 -0.24 6.73 -7.52
N THR A 485 0.56 6.29 -6.56
CA THR A 485 1.91 5.79 -6.80
C THR A 485 2.03 4.30 -6.52
N ALA A 486 1.60 3.83 -5.35
CA ALA A 486 1.67 2.41 -4.99
C ALA A 486 0.48 1.59 -5.53
N LEU A 487 -0.74 2.16 -5.51
CA LEU A 487 -1.95 1.48 -5.99
C LEU A 487 -1.87 0.98 -7.45
N PRO A 488 -1.31 1.71 -8.44
CA PRO A 488 -1.26 1.19 -9.81
C PRO A 488 -0.59 -0.18 -9.92
N ALA A 489 0.60 -0.37 -9.32
CA ALA A 489 1.27 -1.67 -9.34
C ALA A 489 0.46 -2.78 -8.64
N TRP A 490 -0.24 -2.43 -7.56
CA TRP A 490 -1.16 -3.34 -6.89
C TRP A 490 -2.35 -3.72 -7.81
N LEU A 491 -2.93 -2.75 -8.52
CA LEU A 491 -4.04 -2.98 -9.46
C LEU A 491 -3.61 -3.88 -10.62
N ASP A 492 -2.45 -3.61 -11.21
CA ASP A 492 -1.93 -4.40 -12.33
C ASP A 492 -1.69 -5.85 -11.93
N TYR A 493 -1.13 -6.08 -10.74
CA TYR A 493 -0.96 -7.42 -10.18
C TYR A 493 -2.30 -8.12 -9.95
N MET A 494 -3.23 -7.45 -9.25
CA MET A 494 -4.54 -8.04 -8.92
C MET A 494 -5.39 -8.29 -10.17
N ALA A 495 -5.33 -7.42 -11.18
CA ALA A 495 -6.03 -7.62 -12.45
C ALA A 495 -5.59 -8.91 -13.15
N GLN A 496 -4.34 -9.32 -12.99
CA GLN A 496 -3.82 -10.55 -13.59
C GLN A 496 -4.17 -11.81 -12.79
N ILE A 497 -4.19 -11.74 -11.46
CA ILE A 497 -4.43 -12.94 -10.64
C ILE A 497 -5.92 -13.20 -10.37
N LEU A 498 -6.74 -12.16 -10.20
CA LEU A 498 -8.15 -12.30 -9.81
C LEU A 498 -9.01 -13.13 -10.78
N PRO A 499 -8.78 -13.14 -12.11
CA PRO A 499 -9.52 -14.02 -13.01
C PRO A 499 -9.39 -15.52 -12.69
N ASN A 500 -8.33 -15.91 -11.99
CA ASN A 500 -8.09 -17.31 -11.60
C ASN A 500 -8.86 -17.71 -10.33
N TYR A 501 -9.53 -16.77 -9.66
CA TYR A 501 -10.24 -17.00 -8.39
C TYR A 501 -11.68 -16.51 -8.47
N SER A 502 -12.60 -17.35 -8.03
CA SER A 502 -14.00 -16.95 -7.87
C SER A 502 -14.15 -15.83 -6.86
N GLU A 503 -15.06 -14.91 -7.10
CA GLU A 503 -15.43 -13.90 -6.11
C GLU A 503 -16.07 -14.59 -4.90
N SER A 504 -15.48 -14.41 -3.73
CA SER A 504 -16.03 -14.93 -2.47
C SER A 504 -16.22 -13.78 -1.50
N GLY A 505 -17.48 -13.37 -1.32
CA GLY A 505 -17.79 -12.30 -0.36
C GLY A 505 -17.36 -12.66 1.06
N LEU A 506 -17.10 -11.62 1.84
CA LEU A 506 -16.81 -11.77 3.27
C LEU A 506 -17.97 -12.47 3.98
N GLN A 507 -17.68 -13.56 4.65
CA GLN A 507 -18.67 -14.29 5.44
C GLN A 507 -18.62 -13.81 6.89
N ALA A 508 -19.77 -13.31 7.39
CA ALA A 508 -19.87 -12.90 8.79
C ALA A 508 -19.77 -14.14 9.69
N PRO A 509 -18.79 -14.19 10.62
CA PRO A 509 -18.69 -15.28 11.57
C PRO A 509 -19.83 -15.25 12.59
N THR A 510 -20.02 -16.35 13.29
CA THR A 510 -20.91 -16.41 14.45
C THR A 510 -20.52 -15.38 15.51
N GLY A 511 -21.49 -14.91 16.31
CA GLY A 511 -21.24 -13.89 17.34
C GLY A 511 -21.30 -12.46 16.83
N LEU A 512 -21.76 -12.24 15.59
CA LEU A 512 -22.11 -10.93 15.05
C LEU A 512 -23.63 -10.80 14.86
N SER A 513 -24.12 -9.59 15.06
CA SER A 513 -25.47 -9.15 14.70
C SER A 513 -25.40 -7.99 13.71
N SER A 514 -26.41 -7.84 12.87
CA SER A 514 -26.52 -6.72 11.95
C SER A 514 -27.81 -5.96 12.26
N VAL A 515 -27.67 -4.69 12.67
CA VAL A 515 -28.83 -3.85 13.02
C VAL A 515 -28.80 -2.57 12.21
N ARG A 516 -29.99 -1.98 12.00
CA ARG A 516 -30.10 -0.72 11.28
C ARG A 516 -29.80 0.45 12.22
N ILE A 517 -28.86 1.29 11.83
CA ILE A 517 -28.43 2.47 12.57
C ILE A 517 -28.72 3.75 11.79
N ASP A 518 -28.89 4.84 12.51
CA ASP A 518 -28.82 6.20 11.99
C ASP A 518 -27.35 6.59 11.72
N LEU A 519 -27.07 7.08 10.53
CA LEU A 519 -25.70 7.33 10.07
C LEU A 519 -25.03 8.52 10.77
N ALA A 520 -25.80 9.45 11.32
CA ALA A 520 -25.30 10.64 12.00
C ALA A 520 -25.00 10.37 13.49
N SER A 521 -25.88 9.62 14.17
CA SER A 521 -25.76 9.37 15.61
C SER A 521 -25.16 8.01 15.97
N GLY A 522 -25.13 7.05 15.04
CA GLY A 522 -24.74 5.67 15.31
C GLY A 522 -25.74 4.88 16.16
N LEU A 523 -26.88 5.47 16.55
CA LEU A 523 -27.95 4.85 17.32
C LEU A 523 -28.87 4.01 16.42
N LEU A 524 -29.74 3.18 17.01
CA LEU A 524 -30.73 2.42 16.26
C LEU A 524 -31.63 3.37 15.44
N SER A 525 -31.96 2.97 14.21
CA SER A 525 -32.83 3.72 13.33
C SER A 525 -34.08 2.91 12.98
N ARG A 526 -35.23 3.61 12.94
CA ARG A 526 -36.48 3.10 12.36
C ARG A 526 -36.70 3.57 10.93
N SER A 527 -35.89 4.52 10.47
CA SER A 527 -35.89 4.97 9.08
C SER A 527 -35.30 3.90 8.17
N ASN A 528 -35.79 3.81 6.94
CA ASN A 528 -35.24 2.94 5.88
C ASN A 528 -34.76 3.74 4.66
N ASP A 529 -34.53 5.03 4.83
CA ASP A 529 -34.04 5.96 3.82
C ASP A 529 -32.49 6.10 3.85
N HIS A 530 -31.99 7.07 3.10
CA HIS A 530 -30.57 7.38 2.97
C HIS A 530 -29.89 7.84 4.26
N THR A 531 -30.64 8.13 5.34
CA THR A 531 -30.10 8.53 6.65
C THR A 531 -29.72 7.34 7.51
N SER A 532 -30.05 6.13 7.09
CA SER A 532 -29.81 4.89 7.83
C SER A 532 -29.14 3.81 6.98
N SER A 533 -28.44 2.89 7.64
CA SER A 533 -27.85 1.72 7.03
C SER A 533 -27.73 0.58 8.03
N PHE A 534 -27.54 -0.64 7.55
CA PHE A 534 -27.14 -1.75 8.41
C PHE A 534 -25.68 -1.65 8.79
N GLU A 535 -25.37 -1.98 10.04
CA GLU A 535 -24.02 -2.05 10.60
C GLU A 535 -23.87 -3.33 11.40
N TYR A 536 -22.65 -3.92 11.35
CA TYR A 536 -22.32 -5.13 12.11
C TYR A 536 -21.77 -4.79 13.49
N PHE A 537 -22.17 -5.59 14.48
CA PHE A 537 -21.76 -5.48 15.88
C PHE A 537 -21.41 -6.86 16.44
N LYS A 538 -20.48 -6.93 17.39
CA LYS A 538 -20.35 -8.09 18.25
C LYS A 538 -21.65 -8.19 19.07
N ILE A 539 -22.23 -9.38 19.21
CA ILE A 539 -23.46 -9.58 19.99
C ILE A 539 -23.28 -8.99 21.41
N GLY A 540 -24.21 -8.13 21.80
CA GLY A 540 -24.17 -7.41 23.07
C GLY A 540 -23.47 -6.05 23.03
N SER A 541 -22.92 -5.65 21.86
CA SER A 541 -22.34 -4.30 21.67
C SER A 541 -23.20 -3.39 20.77
N GLU A 542 -24.39 -3.84 20.40
CA GLU A 542 -25.33 -3.07 19.61
C GLU A 542 -25.82 -1.84 20.39
N PRO A 543 -26.12 -0.71 19.72
CA PRO A 543 -26.77 0.40 20.39
C PRO A 543 -28.15 0.00 20.92
N THR A 544 -28.47 0.41 22.14
CA THR A 544 -29.76 0.08 22.80
C THR A 544 -30.80 1.19 22.64
N GLN A 545 -30.36 2.38 22.22
CA GLN A 545 -31.22 3.56 22.10
C GLN A 545 -31.53 3.84 20.62
N TYR A 546 -32.74 4.28 20.35
CA TYR A 546 -33.15 4.79 19.05
C TYR A 546 -32.81 6.27 18.91
N ASN A 547 -32.47 6.69 17.69
CA ASN A 547 -32.40 8.11 17.35
C ASN A 547 -33.78 8.76 17.52
N GLN A 548 -33.86 9.78 18.39
CA GLN A 548 -35.12 10.47 18.74
C GLN A 548 -35.53 11.50 17.68
N SER A 549 -34.66 11.87 16.75
CA SER A 549 -34.95 12.92 15.74
C SER A 549 -36.15 12.60 14.83
N ASN A 550 -36.58 11.33 14.76
CA ASN A 550 -37.73 10.91 13.96
C ASN A 550 -39.04 10.83 14.75
N VAL A 551 -39.06 11.14 16.07
CA VAL A 551 -40.29 11.08 16.90
C VAL A 551 -41.03 12.41 16.95
N GLN A 552 -40.37 13.54 16.68
CA GLN A 552 -41.00 14.86 16.74
C GLN A 552 -41.76 15.28 15.47
N GLN A 553 -41.71 14.51 14.36
CA GLN A 553 -42.46 14.84 13.12
C GLN A 553 -43.88 14.25 13.04
N ILE A 554 -44.39 13.55 14.05
CA ILE A 554 -45.73 12.93 14.02
C ILE A 554 -46.81 13.74 14.80
N HIS A 555 -46.50 14.88 15.34
CA HIS A 555 -47.52 15.79 15.88
C HIS A 555 -47.74 16.98 14.94
N PHE A 556 -48.48 16.76 13.86
CA PHE A 556 -49.21 17.86 13.21
C PHE A 556 -50.37 18.25 14.07
N ASP A 557 -50.17 19.25 14.90
CA ASP A 557 -51.28 19.99 15.49
C ASP A 557 -51.74 21.07 14.50
N ASN A 558 -52.82 20.76 13.79
CA ASN A 558 -53.41 21.60 12.75
C ASN A 558 -54.26 22.73 13.39
N ASN A 559 -53.80 23.42 14.42
CA ASN A 559 -54.49 24.65 14.86
C ASN A 559 -53.61 25.48 15.80
N LYS A 560 -52.79 26.37 15.23
CA LYS A 560 -52.53 27.70 15.78
C LYS A 560 -51.67 28.48 14.77
N LYS A 561 -52.31 29.46 14.13
CA LYS A 561 -51.59 30.61 13.57
C LYS A 561 -50.96 31.35 14.78
N ALA A 562 -49.64 31.27 14.88
CA ALA A 562 -48.88 32.17 15.74
C ALA A 562 -48.39 33.33 14.87
N GLU A 563 -48.78 34.53 15.25
CA GLU A 563 -48.18 35.77 14.74
C GLU A 563 -46.70 35.82 15.15
N PRO A 564 -45.80 36.34 14.33
CA PRO A 564 -44.40 36.45 14.70
C PRO A 564 -44.21 37.52 15.79
N ASP A 565 -43.55 37.13 16.87
CA ASP A 565 -43.06 38.03 17.91
C ASP A 565 -41.82 38.78 17.39
N GLU A 566 -41.93 40.09 17.24
CA GLU A 566 -40.89 41.00 16.72
C GLU A 566 -39.74 41.30 17.71
N SER A 567 -39.57 40.53 18.80
CA SER A 567 -38.61 40.85 19.87
C SER A 567 -37.26 40.09 19.83
N GLU A 568 -36.96 39.27 18.80
CA GLU A 568 -35.67 38.58 18.67
C GLU A 568 -34.87 38.96 17.40
N LEU A 569 -34.79 40.27 17.13
CA LEU A 569 -33.84 40.82 16.17
C LEU A 569 -32.92 41.82 16.87
N PHE A 570 -31.93 41.32 17.64
CA PHE A 570 -30.68 42.04 17.93
C PHE A 570 -29.59 41.06 18.37
#